data_f12e29e7a070fca18ca5e2d6989e6d5c
#
_entry.id   f12e29e7a070fca18ca5e2d6989e6d5c
#
_cell.length_a   1.000
_cell.length_b   1.000
_cell.length_c   1.000
_cell.angle_alpha   90.00
_cell.angle_beta   90.00
_cell.angle_gamma   90.00
#
_symmetry.space_group_name_H-M   'P 1'
#
loop_
_entity.id
_entity.type
_entity.pdbx_description
1 polymer ?
#
loop_
_entity_poly.entity_id
_entity_poly.type
_entity_poly.pdbx_seq_one_letter_code
_entity_poly.pdbx_strand_id
1 'polypeptide(L)'
;VTQQWNQQHVPDQTGRVAIVTGANTGLGFSTAQALAARGARVVLAVRDVAKGRAAAGRMGGDVQVTELDLTSLASVRSAAAELRENHPRIDLLVNNAGVMYTPRETTRDGFERQFGTNHLGHFALTGLLLDRLTPVEGSRVVTVSSVGHRIRAAIHFDDLQWERSYSRTGAYGQSKLANLLFTYELQRRLAPLGTTVAVAAHPGVASTELLRNSPAALQRLGNPVARRLAQSADMGALPTLRAATDPAVLGGQYYGPGGRGEVRGFPEVVTSSPQSYDLALQRRLWAVSEDLTGVEFPREIAVGTQYLAD
;
A
#
# COMPACT_ATOMS: atom_id res chain seq x y z
N VAL A 1 -4.42 29.26 11.51
CA VAL A 1 -4.96 27.91 11.70
C VAL A 1 -4.82 27.24 10.34
N THR A 2 -3.86 26.32 10.19
CA THR A 2 -3.72 25.52 8.98
C THR A 2 -4.98 24.69 8.80
N GLN A 3 -5.63 24.83 7.65
CA GLN A 3 -6.86 24.10 7.34
C GLN A 3 -6.59 22.60 7.40
N GLN A 4 -7.34 21.86 8.23
CA GLN A 4 -7.20 20.41 8.38
C GLN A 4 -7.67 19.71 7.11
N TRP A 5 -6.76 18.98 6.44
CA TRP A 5 -7.09 18.24 5.23
C TRP A 5 -8.07 17.09 5.55
N ASN A 6 -9.16 16.99 4.82
CA ASN A 6 -10.20 15.97 4.99
C ASN A 6 -10.75 15.54 3.61
N GLN A 7 -11.72 14.64 3.59
CA GLN A 7 -12.29 14.09 2.35
C GLN A 7 -12.87 15.15 1.40
N GLN A 8 -13.31 16.31 1.92
CA GLN A 8 -13.84 17.40 1.08
C GLN A 8 -12.74 18.04 0.22
N HIS A 9 -11.49 17.92 0.62
CA HIS A 9 -10.31 18.44 -0.10
C HIS A 9 -9.84 17.51 -1.23
N VAL A 10 -10.42 16.31 -1.37
CA VAL A 10 -10.16 15.45 -2.52
C VAL A 10 -10.66 16.21 -3.76
N PRO A 11 -9.76 16.57 -4.71
CA PRO A 11 -10.16 17.30 -5.92
C PRO A 11 -11.00 16.39 -6.84
N ASP A 12 -11.57 17.00 -7.88
CA ASP A 12 -12.23 16.24 -8.94
C ASP A 12 -11.29 15.18 -9.52
N GLN A 13 -11.82 13.97 -9.64
CA GLN A 13 -11.10 12.80 -10.17
C GLN A 13 -11.73 12.30 -11.49
N THR A 14 -12.59 13.08 -12.11
CA THR A 14 -13.23 12.72 -13.38
C THR A 14 -12.18 12.39 -14.44
N GLY A 15 -12.38 11.27 -15.15
CA GLY A 15 -11.46 10.80 -16.19
C GLY A 15 -10.21 10.07 -15.67
N ARG A 16 -10.00 9.98 -14.36
CA ARG A 16 -8.89 9.21 -13.75
C ARG A 16 -9.29 7.78 -13.46
N VAL A 17 -8.33 6.87 -13.64
CA VAL A 17 -8.47 5.45 -13.29
C VAL A 17 -7.67 5.16 -12.02
N ALA A 18 -8.35 4.67 -10.99
CA ALA A 18 -7.77 4.32 -9.70
C ALA A 18 -7.93 2.83 -9.40
N ILE A 19 -6.83 2.13 -9.18
CA ILE A 19 -6.82 0.72 -8.74
C ILE A 19 -6.55 0.70 -7.24
N VAL A 20 -7.44 0.07 -6.45
CA VAL A 20 -7.29 -0.04 -4.99
C VAL A 20 -7.31 -1.51 -4.58
N THR A 21 -6.20 -2.02 -4.04
CA THR A 21 -6.13 -3.41 -3.57
C THR A 21 -6.82 -3.59 -2.22
N GLY A 22 -7.55 -4.69 -2.03
CA GLY A 22 -8.26 -5.00 -0.79
C GLY A 22 -9.40 -4.04 -0.46
N ALA A 23 -10.06 -3.50 -1.49
CA ALA A 23 -11.04 -2.43 -1.35
C ALA A 23 -12.48 -2.90 -1.04
N ASN A 24 -12.69 -4.16 -0.71
CA ASN A 24 -14.02 -4.68 -0.35
C ASN A 24 -14.44 -4.35 1.09
N THR A 25 -13.53 -3.87 1.94
CA THR A 25 -13.79 -3.56 3.35
C THR A 25 -12.79 -2.54 3.92
N GLY A 26 -13.12 -1.94 5.06
CA GLY A 26 -12.22 -1.11 5.86
C GLY A 26 -11.63 0.09 5.12
N LEU A 27 -10.33 0.32 5.29
CA LEU A 27 -9.62 1.47 4.72
C LEU A 27 -9.70 1.52 3.18
N GLY A 28 -9.51 0.36 2.54
CA GLY A 28 -9.58 0.26 1.08
C GLY A 28 -10.95 0.62 0.55
N PHE A 29 -12.02 0.18 1.24
CA PHE A 29 -13.40 0.55 0.90
C PHE A 29 -13.60 2.08 1.01
N SER A 30 -13.24 2.68 2.14
CA SER A 30 -13.40 4.14 2.35
C SER A 30 -12.56 4.95 1.34
N THR A 31 -11.34 4.48 1.01
CA THR A 31 -10.50 5.11 -0.02
C THR A 31 -11.16 5.04 -1.40
N ALA A 32 -11.60 3.85 -1.81
CA ALA A 32 -12.25 3.61 -3.10
C ALA A 32 -13.54 4.41 -3.22
N GLN A 33 -14.39 4.39 -2.20
CA GLN A 33 -15.66 5.14 -2.16
C GLN A 33 -15.43 6.65 -2.31
N ALA A 34 -14.43 7.20 -1.61
CA ALA A 34 -14.12 8.63 -1.72
C ALA A 34 -13.64 9.03 -3.11
N LEU A 35 -12.83 8.20 -3.76
CA LEU A 35 -12.36 8.42 -5.13
C LEU A 35 -13.52 8.32 -6.14
N ALA A 36 -14.39 7.31 -6.02
CA ALA A 36 -15.57 7.14 -6.86
C ALA A 36 -16.56 8.32 -6.70
N ALA A 37 -16.78 8.78 -5.46
CA ALA A 37 -17.63 9.94 -5.17
C ALA A 37 -17.09 11.26 -5.78
N ARG A 38 -15.80 11.29 -6.17
CA ARG A 38 -15.15 12.42 -6.86
C ARG A 38 -15.00 12.20 -8.36
N GLY A 39 -15.67 11.18 -8.95
CA GLY A 39 -15.74 10.95 -10.37
C GLY A 39 -14.66 10.04 -10.95
N ALA A 40 -13.78 9.43 -10.13
CA ALA A 40 -12.84 8.45 -10.63
C ALA A 40 -13.56 7.18 -11.10
N ARG A 41 -13.04 6.54 -12.16
CA ARG A 41 -13.25 5.11 -12.39
C ARG A 41 -12.39 4.34 -11.38
N VAL A 42 -13.03 3.56 -10.52
CA VAL A 42 -12.33 2.83 -9.45
C VAL A 42 -12.40 1.32 -9.71
N VAL A 43 -11.25 0.66 -9.69
CA VAL A 43 -11.16 -0.80 -9.76
C VAL A 43 -10.84 -1.36 -8.38
N LEU A 44 -11.76 -2.14 -7.83
CA LEU A 44 -11.55 -2.88 -6.59
C LEU A 44 -10.81 -4.18 -6.91
N ALA A 45 -9.51 -4.21 -6.67
CA ALA A 45 -8.71 -5.40 -6.85
C ALA A 45 -8.76 -6.25 -5.56
N VAL A 46 -9.53 -7.34 -5.57
CA VAL A 46 -9.90 -8.11 -4.37
C VAL A 46 -9.87 -9.61 -4.60
N ARG A 47 -9.55 -10.37 -3.56
CA ARG A 47 -9.49 -11.83 -3.63
C ARG A 47 -10.88 -12.49 -3.75
N ASP A 48 -11.87 -11.94 -3.07
CA ASP A 48 -13.26 -12.43 -3.08
C ASP A 48 -14.11 -11.49 -3.95
N VAL A 49 -14.31 -11.90 -5.19
CA VAL A 49 -15.06 -11.12 -6.21
C VAL A 49 -16.51 -10.88 -5.78
N ALA A 50 -17.15 -11.85 -5.11
CA ALA A 50 -18.53 -11.69 -4.65
C ALA A 50 -18.63 -10.58 -3.59
N LYS A 51 -17.69 -10.56 -2.62
CA LYS A 51 -17.60 -9.44 -1.67
C LYS A 51 -17.21 -8.13 -2.32
N GLY A 52 -16.35 -8.18 -3.34
CA GLY A 52 -16.00 -7.01 -4.16
C GLY A 52 -17.22 -6.40 -4.83
N ARG A 53 -18.03 -7.20 -5.51
CA ARG A 53 -19.28 -6.75 -6.16
C ARG A 53 -20.29 -6.18 -5.16
N ALA A 54 -20.45 -6.84 -4.02
CA ALA A 54 -21.30 -6.33 -2.95
C ALA A 54 -20.78 -4.99 -2.37
N ALA A 55 -19.48 -4.78 -2.32
CA ALA A 55 -18.88 -3.51 -1.93
C ALA A 55 -19.10 -2.43 -3.00
N ALA A 56 -18.83 -2.73 -4.27
CA ALA A 56 -19.04 -1.83 -5.40
C ALA A 56 -20.49 -1.32 -5.46
N GLY A 57 -21.48 -2.19 -5.25
CA GLY A 57 -22.89 -1.81 -5.21
C GLY A 57 -23.27 -0.82 -4.11
N ARG A 58 -22.40 -0.60 -3.11
CA ARG A 58 -22.61 0.38 -2.03
C ARG A 58 -21.89 1.70 -2.26
N MET A 59 -21.00 1.79 -3.25
CA MET A 59 -20.15 2.98 -3.44
C MET A 59 -20.79 4.05 -4.33
N GLY A 60 -21.56 3.66 -5.33
CA GLY A 60 -21.96 4.55 -6.44
C GLY A 60 -20.80 4.88 -7.37
N GLY A 61 -21.11 5.54 -8.49
CA GLY A 61 -20.10 5.91 -9.50
C GLY A 61 -19.66 4.75 -10.40
N ASP A 62 -18.57 4.93 -11.14
CA ASP A 62 -17.98 3.92 -12.04
C ASP A 62 -17.01 3.03 -11.24
N VAL A 63 -17.53 1.92 -10.70
CA VAL A 63 -16.77 0.99 -9.87
C VAL A 63 -16.77 -0.39 -10.48
N GLN A 64 -15.59 -0.92 -10.75
CA GLN A 64 -15.32 -2.23 -11.32
C GLN A 64 -14.65 -3.15 -10.31
N VAL A 65 -14.65 -4.45 -10.57
CA VAL A 65 -14.05 -5.45 -9.67
C VAL A 65 -13.18 -6.39 -10.49
N THR A 66 -11.91 -6.51 -10.09
CA THR A 66 -10.95 -7.48 -10.65
C THR A 66 -10.53 -8.44 -9.55
N GLU A 67 -10.39 -9.73 -9.87
CA GLU A 67 -9.88 -10.73 -8.95
C GLU A 67 -8.38 -10.54 -8.74
N LEU A 68 -7.96 -10.41 -7.48
CA LEU A 68 -6.56 -10.32 -7.10
C LEU A 68 -6.30 -11.01 -5.76
N ASP A 69 -5.60 -12.15 -5.80
CA ASP A 69 -5.04 -12.80 -4.61
C ASP A 69 -3.54 -12.51 -4.52
N LEU A 70 -3.16 -11.58 -3.65
CA LEU A 70 -1.76 -11.22 -3.40
C LEU A 70 -0.92 -12.35 -2.77
N THR A 71 -1.54 -13.46 -2.37
CA THR A 71 -0.83 -14.67 -1.93
C THR A 71 -0.43 -15.58 -3.07
N SER A 72 -0.65 -15.17 -4.33
CA SER A 72 -0.34 -15.96 -5.52
C SER A 72 0.20 -15.05 -6.63
N LEU A 73 1.45 -15.20 -6.99
CA LEU A 73 2.07 -14.47 -8.09
C LEU A 73 1.37 -14.77 -9.43
N ALA A 74 0.83 -15.98 -9.60
CA ALA A 74 0.02 -16.31 -10.78
C ALA A 74 -1.25 -15.45 -10.84
N SER A 75 -1.97 -15.27 -9.71
CA SER A 75 -3.13 -14.37 -9.63
C SER A 75 -2.74 -12.91 -9.86
N VAL A 76 -1.60 -12.47 -9.32
CA VAL A 76 -1.08 -11.11 -9.55
C VAL A 76 -0.80 -10.87 -11.03
N ARG A 77 -0.18 -11.82 -11.74
CA ARG A 77 0.07 -11.73 -13.18
C ARG A 77 -1.22 -11.70 -14.00
N SER A 78 -2.19 -12.55 -13.66
CA SER A 78 -3.51 -12.58 -14.31
C SER A 78 -4.26 -11.26 -14.13
N ALA A 79 -4.32 -10.75 -12.89
CA ALA A 79 -4.95 -9.46 -12.59
C ALA A 79 -4.26 -8.30 -13.34
N ALA A 80 -2.93 -8.29 -13.36
CA ALA A 80 -2.19 -7.26 -14.09
C ALA A 80 -2.47 -7.31 -15.60
N ALA A 81 -2.57 -8.50 -16.20
CA ALA A 81 -2.91 -8.66 -17.61
C ALA A 81 -4.31 -8.12 -17.91
N GLU A 82 -5.32 -8.49 -17.11
CA GLU A 82 -6.69 -7.98 -17.23
C GLU A 82 -6.77 -6.45 -17.09
N LEU A 83 -6.07 -5.91 -16.08
CA LEU A 83 -6.02 -4.47 -15.84
C LEU A 83 -5.37 -3.70 -16.99
N ARG A 84 -4.29 -4.23 -17.58
CA ARG A 84 -3.60 -3.64 -18.73
C ARG A 84 -4.44 -3.67 -20.01
N GLU A 85 -5.22 -4.71 -20.20
CA GLU A 85 -6.15 -4.84 -21.35
C GLU A 85 -7.29 -3.83 -21.24
N ASN A 86 -7.89 -3.71 -20.05
CA ASN A 86 -9.08 -2.88 -19.84
C ASN A 86 -8.75 -1.40 -19.58
N HIS A 87 -7.53 -1.09 -19.15
CA HIS A 87 -7.09 0.26 -18.77
C HIS A 87 -5.77 0.64 -19.42
N PRO A 88 -5.79 1.30 -20.59
CA PRO A 88 -4.58 1.74 -21.30
C PRO A 88 -3.77 2.78 -20.51
N ARG A 89 -4.39 3.45 -19.55
CA ARG A 89 -3.78 4.36 -18.58
C ARG A 89 -4.26 4.06 -17.17
N ILE A 90 -3.37 4.25 -16.20
CA ILE A 90 -3.68 4.16 -14.77
C ILE A 90 -3.15 5.44 -14.10
N ASP A 91 -4.01 6.14 -13.39
CA ASP A 91 -3.64 7.38 -12.71
C ASP A 91 -3.22 7.15 -11.26
N LEU A 92 -3.87 6.18 -10.60
CA LEU A 92 -3.63 5.87 -9.19
C LEU A 92 -3.54 4.36 -8.99
N LEU A 93 -2.44 3.88 -8.41
CA LEU A 93 -2.32 2.53 -7.87
C LEU A 93 -2.16 2.62 -6.35
N VAL A 94 -3.17 2.15 -5.62
CA VAL A 94 -3.18 2.15 -4.15
C VAL A 94 -2.94 0.73 -3.64
N ASN A 95 -1.71 0.45 -3.23
CA ASN A 95 -1.26 -0.79 -2.61
C ASN A 95 -1.71 -0.80 -1.14
N ASN A 96 -3.01 -1.05 -0.92
CA ASN A 96 -3.65 -0.94 0.41
C ASN A 96 -3.82 -2.29 1.11
N ALA A 97 -4.07 -3.37 0.37
CA ALA A 97 -4.34 -4.68 0.97
C ALA A 97 -3.24 -5.10 1.94
N GLY A 98 -3.61 -5.87 2.96
CA GLY A 98 -2.63 -6.40 3.90
C GLY A 98 -3.24 -7.32 4.93
N VAL A 99 -2.36 -8.12 5.53
CA VAL A 99 -2.67 -8.99 6.67
C VAL A 99 -1.76 -8.63 7.83
N MET A 100 -2.22 -8.86 9.05
CA MET A 100 -1.50 -8.49 10.26
C MET A 100 -1.59 -9.61 11.31
N TYR A 101 -0.45 -9.91 11.94
CA TYR A 101 -0.30 -10.84 13.06
C TYR A 101 -0.87 -12.24 12.78
N THR A 102 -0.75 -12.69 11.52
CA THR A 102 -1.17 -14.05 11.14
C THR A 102 -0.35 -15.10 11.90
N PRO A 103 -0.91 -16.31 12.10
CA PRO A 103 -0.08 -17.48 12.41
C PRO A 103 1.02 -17.65 11.36
N ARG A 104 2.02 -18.50 11.64
CA ARG A 104 3.01 -18.86 10.63
C ARG A 104 2.31 -19.66 9.54
N GLU A 105 2.19 -19.02 8.40
CA GLU A 105 1.59 -19.58 7.18
C GLU A 105 2.42 -19.08 5.99
N THR A 106 2.33 -19.80 4.88
CA THR A 106 2.96 -19.39 3.62
C THR A 106 1.92 -18.98 2.58
N THR A 107 2.35 -18.20 1.62
CA THR A 107 1.61 -17.92 0.39
C THR A 107 1.62 -19.15 -0.50
N ARG A 108 0.89 -19.11 -1.64
CA ARG A 108 0.91 -20.21 -2.62
C ARG A 108 2.29 -20.40 -3.26
N ASP A 109 3.10 -19.33 -3.28
CA ASP A 109 4.46 -19.33 -3.83
C ASP A 109 5.52 -19.65 -2.76
N GLY A 110 5.11 -20.01 -1.53
CA GLY A 110 6.01 -20.41 -0.45
C GLY A 110 6.58 -19.28 0.40
N PHE A 111 6.19 -18.03 0.19
CA PHE A 111 6.64 -16.87 0.99
C PHE A 111 5.94 -16.81 2.35
N GLU A 112 6.63 -16.26 3.36
CA GLU A 112 5.96 -15.91 4.61
C GLU A 112 4.74 -15.02 4.34
N ARG A 113 3.62 -15.35 5.00
CA ARG A 113 2.29 -14.83 4.66
C ARG A 113 2.21 -13.31 4.66
N GLN A 114 2.80 -12.65 5.65
CA GLN A 114 2.73 -11.18 5.77
C GLN A 114 3.68 -10.49 4.80
N PHE A 115 4.91 -10.99 4.67
CA PHE A 115 5.89 -10.47 3.72
C PHE A 115 5.43 -10.69 2.27
N GLY A 116 4.97 -11.89 1.94
CA GLY A 116 4.47 -12.22 0.61
C GLY A 116 3.26 -11.39 0.22
N THR A 117 2.24 -11.29 1.12
CA THR A 117 0.99 -10.55 0.81
C THR A 117 1.20 -9.04 0.82
N ASN A 118 1.84 -8.50 1.88
CA ASN A 118 1.90 -7.06 2.10
C ASN A 118 2.94 -6.38 1.21
N HIS A 119 4.03 -7.09 0.85
CA HIS A 119 5.14 -6.55 0.09
C HIS A 119 5.31 -7.19 -1.27
N LEU A 120 5.67 -8.49 -1.36
CA LEU A 120 6.03 -9.11 -2.64
C LEU A 120 4.90 -9.09 -3.67
N GLY A 121 3.66 -9.35 -3.25
CA GLY A 121 2.49 -9.27 -4.12
C GLY A 121 2.27 -7.88 -4.69
N HIS A 122 2.44 -6.82 -3.88
CA HIS A 122 2.33 -5.43 -4.33
C HIS A 122 3.55 -4.98 -5.16
N PHE A 123 4.74 -5.46 -4.82
CA PHE A 123 5.94 -5.24 -5.62
C PHE A 123 5.72 -5.77 -7.04
N ALA A 124 5.29 -7.02 -7.17
CA ALA A 124 5.01 -7.64 -8.47
C ALA A 124 3.88 -6.92 -9.22
N LEU A 125 2.77 -6.58 -8.56
CA LEU A 125 1.66 -5.86 -9.18
C LEU A 125 2.12 -4.49 -9.71
N THR A 126 2.88 -3.75 -8.92
CA THR A 126 3.39 -2.43 -9.32
C THR A 126 4.31 -2.53 -10.53
N GLY A 127 5.26 -3.47 -10.54
CA GLY A 127 6.17 -3.67 -11.67
C GLY A 127 5.43 -4.02 -12.96
N LEU A 128 4.42 -4.90 -12.86
CA LEU A 128 3.62 -5.35 -14.01
C LEU A 128 2.67 -4.26 -14.57
N LEU A 129 2.33 -3.23 -13.79
CA LEU A 129 1.44 -2.14 -14.20
C LEU A 129 2.17 -0.83 -14.49
N LEU A 130 3.48 -0.77 -14.27
CA LEU A 130 4.21 0.49 -14.27
C LEU A 130 4.19 1.19 -15.64
N ASP A 131 4.19 0.45 -16.73
CA ASP A 131 4.10 0.98 -18.09
C ASP A 131 2.75 1.63 -18.42
N ARG A 132 1.72 1.42 -17.57
CA ARG A 132 0.42 2.09 -17.64
C ARG A 132 0.35 3.34 -16.76
N LEU A 133 1.30 3.48 -15.83
CA LEU A 133 1.42 4.62 -14.91
C LEU A 133 2.39 5.68 -15.45
N THR A 134 3.60 5.26 -15.85
CA THR A 134 4.68 6.20 -16.21
C THR A 134 4.37 7.15 -17.38
N PRO A 135 3.53 6.82 -18.37
CA PRO A 135 3.14 7.76 -19.40
C PRO A 135 2.09 8.80 -18.96
N VAL A 136 1.57 8.67 -17.72
CA VAL A 136 0.45 9.48 -17.23
C VAL A 136 0.94 10.56 -16.29
N GLU A 137 0.89 11.82 -16.72
CA GLU A 137 1.26 12.99 -15.91
C GLU A 137 0.46 13.05 -14.61
N GLY A 138 1.15 13.18 -13.48
CA GLY A 138 0.56 13.24 -12.15
C GLY A 138 0.01 11.91 -11.64
N SER A 139 0.39 10.79 -12.27
CA SER A 139 0.07 9.46 -11.76
C SER A 139 0.81 9.14 -10.47
N ARG A 140 0.26 8.23 -9.65
CA ARG A 140 0.82 7.92 -8.32
C ARG A 140 0.74 6.45 -7.97
N VAL A 141 1.79 5.97 -7.34
CA VAL A 141 1.79 4.71 -6.58
C VAL A 141 1.77 5.04 -5.10
N VAL A 142 0.68 4.69 -4.41
CA VAL A 142 0.52 4.92 -2.96
C VAL A 142 0.61 3.59 -2.24
N THR A 143 1.63 3.41 -1.39
CA THR A 143 1.83 2.16 -0.65
C THR A 143 1.48 2.34 0.82
N VAL A 144 0.54 1.51 1.31
CA VAL A 144 0.09 1.58 2.70
C VAL A 144 1.03 0.81 3.61
N SER A 145 1.73 1.55 4.48
CA SER A 145 2.55 1.03 5.56
C SER A 145 1.79 1.03 6.89
N SER A 146 2.49 1.14 8.01
CA SER A 146 1.94 1.14 9.37
C SER A 146 2.98 1.68 10.35
N VAL A 147 2.55 2.18 11.51
CA VAL A 147 3.45 2.41 12.65
C VAL A 147 4.20 1.13 13.06
N GLY A 148 3.72 -0.04 12.65
CA GLY A 148 4.38 -1.33 12.81
C GLY A 148 5.79 -1.40 12.20
N HIS A 149 6.13 -0.55 11.21
CA HIS A 149 7.49 -0.44 10.64
C HIS A 149 8.56 0.01 11.65
N ARG A 150 8.16 0.49 12.83
CA ARG A 150 9.04 0.87 13.95
C ARG A 150 9.10 -0.20 15.03
N ILE A 151 8.20 -1.21 15.00
CA ILE A 151 8.02 -2.18 16.07
C ILE A 151 8.67 -3.51 15.68
N ARG A 152 9.82 -3.84 16.28
CA ARG A 152 10.59 -5.06 15.98
C ARG A 152 10.81 -5.27 14.47
N ALA A 153 10.90 -4.19 13.73
CA ALA A 153 11.03 -4.21 12.29
C ALA A 153 12.50 -4.25 11.88
N ALA A 154 12.87 -5.28 11.15
CA ALA A 154 14.14 -5.43 10.45
C ALA A 154 13.92 -6.28 9.20
N ILE A 155 14.74 -6.12 8.17
CA ILE A 155 14.74 -7.02 7.02
C ILE A 155 15.74 -8.14 7.30
N HIS A 156 15.25 -9.33 7.57
CA HIS A 156 16.07 -10.50 7.88
C HIS A 156 16.46 -11.22 6.58
N PHE A 157 17.44 -10.71 5.85
CA PHE A 157 17.84 -11.27 4.55
C PHE A 157 18.33 -12.72 4.61
N ASP A 158 18.82 -13.17 5.75
CA ASP A 158 19.25 -14.55 6.00
C ASP A 158 18.09 -15.46 6.46
N ASP A 159 16.91 -14.89 6.70
CA ASP A 159 15.70 -15.62 7.10
C ASP A 159 14.41 -14.82 6.77
N LEU A 160 14.29 -14.34 5.51
CA LEU A 160 13.14 -13.55 5.06
C LEU A 160 11.80 -14.26 5.28
N GLN A 161 11.81 -15.58 5.24
CA GLN A 161 10.61 -16.42 5.36
C GLN A 161 10.33 -16.86 6.81
N TRP A 162 11.15 -16.38 7.78
CA TRP A 162 10.98 -16.70 9.20
C TRP A 162 10.95 -18.23 9.46
N GLU A 163 11.86 -18.97 8.86
CA GLU A 163 11.92 -20.43 8.98
C GLU A 163 12.51 -20.89 10.31
N ARG A 164 13.47 -20.14 10.87
CA ARG A 164 14.18 -20.48 12.12
C ARG A 164 13.34 -20.17 13.35
N SER A 165 12.71 -18.99 13.41
CA SER A 165 11.85 -18.59 14.53
C SER A 165 10.81 -17.56 14.09
N TYR A 166 9.54 -17.80 14.37
CA TYR A 166 8.46 -16.94 13.92
C TYR A 166 7.97 -15.96 14.99
N SER A 167 8.02 -14.68 14.67
CA SER A 167 7.38 -13.63 15.44
C SER A 167 6.32 -12.93 14.61
N ARG A 168 5.04 -13.06 14.99
CA ARG A 168 3.92 -12.41 14.28
C ARG A 168 4.11 -10.90 14.13
N THR A 169 4.58 -10.25 15.19
CA THR A 169 4.85 -8.81 15.20
C THR A 169 6.10 -8.45 14.41
N GLY A 170 7.16 -9.29 14.47
CA GLY A 170 8.38 -9.09 13.69
C GLY A 170 8.13 -9.25 12.19
N ALA A 171 7.42 -10.30 11.78
CA ALA A 171 7.08 -10.52 10.37
C ALA A 171 6.18 -9.40 9.82
N TYR A 172 5.21 -8.91 10.62
CA TYR A 172 4.44 -7.73 10.25
C TYR A 172 5.30 -6.49 10.12
N GLY A 173 6.16 -6.22 11.12
CA GLY A 173 7.10 -5.10 11.10
C GLY A 173 8.02 -5.14 9.89
N GLN A 174 8.60 -6.31 9.57
CA GLN A 174 9.39 -6.55 8.36
C GLN A 174 8.61 -6.17 7.10
N SER A 175 7.37 -6.67 6.94
CA SER A 175 6.56 -6.39 5.76
C SER A 175 6.23 -4.90 5.59
N LYS A 176 6.00 -4.17 6.70
CA LYS A 176 5.66 -2.74 6.66
C LYS A 176 6.89 -1.84 6.51
N LEU A 177 8.05 -2.27 7.00
CA LEU A 177 9.32 -1.65 6.68
C LEU A 177 9.67 -1.86 5.21
N ALA A 178 9.48 -3.07 4.68
CA ALA A 178 9.68 -3.38 3.27
C ALA A 178 8.85 -2.49 2.35
N ASN A 179 7.61 -2.17 2.73
CA ASN A 179 6.76 -1.24 1.98
C ASN A 179 7.33 0.17 1.89
N LEU A 180 7.98 0.68 2.96
CA LEU A 180 8.65 1.99 2.95
C LEU A 180 9.92 1.97 2.11
N LEU A 181 10.77 0.95 2.31
CA LEU A 181 11.99 0.77 1.52
C LEU A 181 11.67 0.70 0.02
N PHE A 182 10.65 -0.06 -0.34
CA PHE A 182 10.14 -0.15 -1.71
C PHE A 182 9.67 1.20 -2.24
N THR A 183 8.86 1.94 -1.45
CA THR A 183 8.33 3.24 -1.88
C THR A 183 9.45 4.23 -2.16
N TYR A 184 10.46 4.31 -1.29
CA TYR A 184 11.55 5.27 -1.44
C TYR A 184 12.49 4.87 -2.60
N GLU A 185 12.77 3.58 -2.76
CA GLU A 185 13.52 3.10 -3.92
C GLU A 185 12.78 3.35 -5.23
N LEU A 186 11.47 3.04 -5.27
CA LEU A 186 10.64 3.29 -6.44
C LEU A 186 10.62 4.78 -6.79
N GLN A 187 10.44 5.67 -5.80
CA GLN A 187 10.48 7.11 -6.05
C GLN A 187 11.81 7.57 -6.63
N ARG A 188 12.92 7.08 -6.09
CA ARG A 188 14.25 7.44 -6.60
C ARG A 188 14.42 7.02 -8.07
N ARG A 189 13.89 5.86 -8.43
CA ARG A 189 13.92 5.34 -9.81
C ARG A 189 12.97 6.10 -10.74
N LEU A 190 11.82 6.55 -10.25
CA LEU A 190 10.83 7.30 -11.03
C LEU A 190 11.19 8.79 -11.19
N ALA A 191 11.98 9.35 -10.28
CA ALA A 191 12.29 10.79 -10.28
C ALA A 191 12.82 11.33 -11.62
N PRO A 192 13.69 10.62 -12.37
CA PRO A 192 14.15 11.11 -13.68
C PRO A 192 13.05 11.23 -14.74
N LEU A 193 11.95 10.48 -14.62
CA LEU A 193 10.83 10.54 -15.56
C LEU A 193 9.93 11.75 -15.32
N GLY A 194 9.80 12.21 -14.08
CA GLY A 194 9.03 13.39 -13.69
C GLY A 194 7.51 13.23 -13.72
N THR A 195 6.97 12.17 -14.33
CA THR A 195 5.53 11.99 -14.57
C THR A 195 4.79 11.29 -13.43
N THR A 196 5.43 10.30 -12.81
CA THR A 196 4.85 9.45 -11.77
C THR A 196 5.59 9.63 -10.45
N VAL A 197 4.85 9.69 -9.35
CA VAL A 197 5.46 9.70 -8.01
C VAL A 197 5.05 8.48 -7.18
N ALA A 198 5.99 7.97 -6.38
CA ALA A 198 5.73 6.97 -5.36
C ALA A 198 5.69 7.63 -3.98
N VAL A 199 4.65 7.35 -3.21
CA VAL A 199 4.43 7.90 -1.87
C VAL A 199 3.91 6.82 -0.93
N ALA A 200 4.11 7.02 0.36
CA ALA A 200 3.62 6.09 1.38
C ALA A 200 2.56 6.76 2.28
N ALA A 201 1.70 5.92 2.87
CA ALA A 201 0.74 6.37 3.88
C ALA A 201 0.58 5.32 4.98
N HIS A 202 0.16 5.76 6.18
CA HIS A 202 -0.34 4.84 7.20
C HIS A 202 -1.60 5.39 7.87
N PRO A 203 -2.51 4.49 8.26
CA PRO A 203 -3.82 4.88 8.79
C PRO A 203 -3.81 5.25 10.28
N GLY A 204 -2.66 5.29 10.95
CA GLY A 204 -2.62 5.31 12.40
C GLY A 204 -3.15 3.99 12.99
N VAL A 205 -3.83 4.08 14.13
CA VAL A 205 -4.55 2.95 14.74
C VAL A 205 -6.03 3.05 14.36
N ALA A 206 -6.40 2.39 13.27
CA ALA A 206 -7.79 2.33 12.82
C ALA A 206 -8.46 1.03 13.28
N SER A 207 -9.75 1.12 13.65
CA SER A 207 -10.58 -0.04 13.94
C SER A 207 -10.94 -0.73 12.63
N THR A 208 -10.09 -1.65 12.17
CA THR A 208 -10.31 -2.41 10.93
C THR A 208 -10.33 -3.91 11.21
N GLU A 209 -10.81 -4.70 10.26
CA GLU A 209 -10.76 -6.17 10.32
C GLU A 209 -9.33 -6.75 10.44
N LEU A 210 -8.28 -5.91 10.29
CA LEU A 210 -6.88 -6.29 10.48
C LEU A 210 -6.59 -6.87 11.88
N LEU A 211 -7.35 -6.49 12.92
CA LEU A 211 -7.24 -7.04 14.27
C LEU A 211 -7.81 -8.46 14.41
N ARG A 212 -8.47 -9.00 13.38
CA ARG A 212 -9.12 -10.33 13.43
C ARG A 212 -8.15 -11.45 13.83
N ASN A 213 -6.88 -11.37 13.42
CA ASN A 213 -5.84 -12.36 13.69
C ASN A 213 -4.99 -12.04 14.93
N SER A 214 -5.33 -10.98 15.66
CA SER A 214 -4.60 -10.61 16.88
C SER A 214 -4.74 -11.69 17.96
N PRO A 215 -3.71 -11.93 18.80
CA PRO A 215 -3.79 -12.86 19.90
C PRO A 215 -5.03 -12.64 20.76
N ALA A 216 -5.66 -13.71 21.26
CA ALA A 216 -6.90 -13.65 22.03
C ALA A 216 -6.82 -12.70 23.25
N ALA A 217 -5.63 -12.45 23.80
CA ALA A 217 -5.40 -11.45 24.85
C ALA A 217 -5.64 -10.01 24.36
N LEU A 218 -5.25 -9.68 23.12
CA LEU A 218 -5.56 -8.37 22.50
C LEU A 218 -7.05 -8.29 22.09
N GLN A 219 -7.66 -9.41 21.67
CA GLN A 219 -9.10 -9.46 21.37
C GLN A 219 -9.94 -9.35 22.65
N ARG A 220 -9.48 -9.94 23.77
CA ARG A 220 -10.12 -9.83 25.10
C ARG A 220 -9.90 -8.46 25.75
N LEU A 221 -8.83 -7.76 25.41
CA LEU A 221 -8.66 -6.33 25.64
C LEU A 221 -9.51 -5.52 24.64
N GLY A 222 -10.65 -6.04 24.18
CA GLY A 222 -11.78 -5.30 23.63
C GLY A 222 -12.26 -4.20 24.60
N ASN A 223 -11.28 -3.62 25.24
CA ASN A 223 -11.35 -2.53 26.19
C ASN A 223 -12.03 -1.37 25.47
N PRO A 224 -13.14 -0.84 25.98
CA PRO A 224 -13.79 0.35 25.45
C PRO A 224 -12.80 1.51 25.25
N VAL A 225 -11.67 1.52 25.96
CA VAL A 225 -10.57 2.48 25.79
C VAL A 225 -9.82 2.27 24.47
N ALA A 226 -9.50 1.03 24.06
CA ALA A 226 -8.85 0.76 22.77
C ALA A 226 -9.77 1.11 21.59
N ARG A 227 -11.09 0.86 21.72
CA ARG A 227 -12.09 1.28 20.73
C ARG A 227 -12.26 2.80 20.65
N ARG A 228 -12.09 3.52 21.77
CA ARG A 228 -12.08 5.00 21.79
C ARG A 228 -10.81 5.62 21.23
N LEU A 229 -9.69 4.90 21.25
CA LEU A 229 -8.42 5.35 20.68
C LEU A 229 -8.34 5.07 19.16
N ALA A 230 -9.03 4.03 18.68
CA ALA A 230 -9.08 3.72 17.26
C ALA A 230 -9.95 4.73 16.51
N GLN A 231 -9.44 5.25 15.40
CA GLN A 231 -10.23 6.11 14.51
C GLN A 231 -11.10 5.28 13.55
N SER A 232 -12.16 5.90 12.99
CA SER A 232 -13.01 5.26 11.98
C SER A 232 -12.21 4.90 10.72
N ALA A 233 -12.75 3.99 9.90
CA ALA A 233 -12.13 3.65 8.62
C ALA A 233 -12.00 4.89 7.71
N ASP A 234 -12.97 5.79 7.73
CA ASP A 234 -12.94 7.03 6.94
C ASP A 234 -11.80 7.95 7.37
N MET A 235 -11.63 8.17 8.68
CA MET A 235 -10.49 8.92 9.19
C MET A 235 -9.15 8.25 8.90
N GLY A 236 -9.10 6.92 9.02
CA GLY A 236 -7.91 6.13 8.71
C GLY A 236 -7.55 6.12 7.21
N ALA A 237 -8.52 6.34 6.34
CA ALA A 237 -8.30 6.45 4.89
C ALA A 237 -7.73 7.82 4.47
N LEU A 238 -7.88 8.87 5.28
CA LEU A 238 -7.46 10.22 4.92
C LEU A 238 -5.98 10.35 4.55
N PRO A 239 -5.00 9.72 5.25
CA PRO A 239 -3.60 9.78 4.84
C PRO A 239 -3.38 9.19 3.44
N THR A 240 -4.03 8.07 3.12
CA THR A 240 -3.97 7.46 1.79
C THR A 240 -4.63 8.36 0.74
N LEU A 241 -5.78 8.95 1.02
CA LEU A 241 -6.47 9.86 0.12
C LEU A 241 -5.64 11.13 -0.12
N ARG A 242 -5.05 11.71 0.91
CA ARG A 242 -4.17 12.87 0.76
C ARG A 242 -2.96 12.53 -0.10
N ALA A 243 -2.27 11.45 0.19
CA ALA A 243 -1.14 10.96 -0.61
C ALA A 243 -1.54 10.71 -2.09
N ALA A 244 -2.75 10.19 -2.33
CA ALA A 244 -3.26 9.89 -3.67
C ALA A 244 -3.68 11.13 -4.46
N THR A 245 -4.18 12.20 -3.82
CA THR A 245 -4.96 13.22 -4.52
C THR A 245 -4.55 14.66 -4.25
N ASP A 246 -3.87 14.98 -3.13
CA ASP A 246 -3.48 16.36 -2.84
C ASP A 246 -2.47 16.86 -3.90
N PRO A 247 -2.75 17.96 -4.62
CA PRO A 247 -1.85 18.50 -5.65
C PRO A 247 -0.44 18.86 -5.13
N ALA A 248 -0.31 19.13 -3.83
CA ALA A 248 0.97 19.51 -3.21
C ALA A 248 1.86 18.31 -2.82
N VAL A 249 1.46 17.08 -3.17
CA VAL A 249 2.25 15.87 -2.86
C VAL A 249 3.55 15.86 -3.63
N LEU A 250 4.64 15.64 -2.89
CA LEU A 250 5.97 15.39 -3.45
C LEU A 250 6.30 13.90 -3.34
N GLY A 251 7.00 13.38 -4.34
CA GLY A 251 7.46 12.00 -4.33
C GLY A 251 8.34 11.68 -3.12
N GLY A 252 8.20 10.47 -2.58
CA GLY A 252 8.90 10.03 -1.38
C GLY A 252 8.33 10.51 -0.05
N GLN A 253 7.25 11.29 -0.05
CA GLN A 253 6.59 11.69 1.20
C GLN A 253 5.87 10.50 1.85
N TYR A 254 5.80 10.55 3.18
CA TYR A 254 5.05 9.61 4.00
C TYR A 254 3.97 10.35 4.77
N TYR A 255 2.72 9.93 4.60
CA TYR A 255 1.55 10.55 5.21
C TYR A 255 1.02 9.70 6.36
N GLY A 256 0.74 10.35 7.47
CA GLY A 256 0.12 9.73 8.65
C GLY A 256 -0.76 10.70 9.40
N PRO A 257 -1.47 10.25 10.45
CA PRO A 257 -2.21 11.15 11.34
C PRO A 257 -1.26 12.09 12.09
N GLY A 258 -1.56 13.40 12.10
CA GLY A 258 -0.76 14.43 12.77
C GLY A 258 -0.91 14.48 14.30
N GLY A 259 -1.75 13.64 14.90
CA GLY A 259 -1.92 13.58 16.35
C GLY A 259 -0.77 12.89 17.08
N ARG A 260 -0.73 13.02 18.40
CA ARG A 260 0.35 12.49 19.25
C ARG A 260 0.60 11.00 18.97
N GLY A 261 1.85 10.66 18.65
CA GLY A 261 2.28 9.30 18.33
C GLY A 261 1.72 8.76 17.02
N GLU A 262 1.18 9.61 16.15
CA GLU A 262 0.59 9.23 14.86
C GLU A 262 -0.54 8.18 14.99
N VAL A 263 -1.22 8.14 16.15
CA VAL A 263 -2.27 7.17 16.45
C VAL A 263 -3.57 7.53 15.74
N ARG A 264 -3.92 8.83 15.74
CA ARG A 264 -5.14 9.40 15.15
C ARG A 264 -4.94 10.87 14.82
N GLY A 265 -5.79 11.41 13.96
CA GLY A 265 -5.79 12.83 13.58
C GLY A 265 -5.96 13.02 12.09
N PHE A 266 -5.91 14.27 11.65
CA PHE A 266 -5.90 14.60 10.23
C PHE A 266 -4.55 14.26 9.60
N PRO A 267 -4.51 13.98 8.28
CA PRO A 267 -3.29 13.57 7.62
C PRO A 267 -2.25 14.70 7.53
N GLU A 268 -1.02 14.38 7.89
CA GLU A 268 0.14 15.25 7.76
C GLU A 268 1.30 14.47 7.13
N VAL A 269 2.32 15.18 6.64
CA VAL A 269 3.60 14.56 6.28
C VAL A 269 4.31 14.18 7.56
N VAL A 270 4.68 12.91 7.69
CA VAL A 270 5.35 12.36 8.87
C VAL A 270 6.69 11.73 8.46
N THR A 271 7.55 11.47 9.44
CA THR A 271 8.82 10.77 9.23
C THR A 271 8.66 9.28 9.48
N SER A 272 9.40 8.46 8.74
CA SER A 272 9.49 7.02 9.00
C SER A 272 10.70 6.67 9.87
N SER A 273 10.95 5.38 10.14
CA SER A 273 12.12 4.94 10.89
C SER A 273 13.43 5.24 10.14
N PRO A 274 14.55 5.56 10.82
CA PRO A 274 15.82 5.87 10.16
C PRO A 274 16.28 4.79 9.17
N GLN A 275 16.09 3.52 9.50
CA GLN A 275 16.45 2.39 8.63
C GLN A 275 15.71 2.37 7.29
N SER A 276 14.52 2.98 7.21
CA SER A 276 13.78 3.04 5.94
C SER A 276 14.44 3.97 4.91
N TYR A 277 15.31 4.87 5.34
CA TYR A 277 16.08 5.78 4.49
C TYR A 277 17.46 5.23 4.09
N ASP A 278 17.84 4.03 4.55
CA ASP A 278 19.10 3.38 4.18
C ASP A 278 19.05 2.92 2.71
N LEU A 279 19.85 3.56 1.88
CA LEU A 279 19.90 3.30 0.43
C LEU A 279 20.43 1.89 0.11
N ALA A 280 21.38 1.38 0.89
CA ALA A 280 21.90 0.03 0.67
C ALA A 280 20.82 -1.01 0.97
N LEU A 281 20.07 -0.78 2.05
CA LEU A 281 18.94 -1.63 2.44
C LEU A 281 17.82 -1.60 1.38
N GLN A 282 17.49 -0.40 0.85
CA GLN A 282 16.49 -0.22 -0.20
C GLN A 282 16.88 -1.00 -1.47
N ARG A 283 18.11 -0.82 -1.95
CA ARG A 283 18.62 -1.50 -3.15
C ARG A 283 18.69 -3.01 -2.99
N ARG A 284 19.14 -3.49 -1.83
CA ARG A 284 19.22 -4.93 -1.54
C ARG A 284 17.83 -5.56 -1.50
N LEU A 285 16.86 -4.92 -0.83
CA LEU A 285 15.48 -5.41 -0.81
C LEU A 285 14.87 -5.44 -2.20
N TRP A 286 15.12 -4.41 -3.01
CA TRP A 286 14.64 -4.35 -4.40
C TRP A 286 15.12 -5.53 -5.21
N ALA A 287 16.44 -5.79 -5.25
CA ALA A 287 17.02 -6.90 -6.00
C ALA A 287 16.45 -8.25 -5.53
N VAL A 288 16.37 -8.48 -4.21
CA VAL A 288 15.78 -9.70 -3.67
C VAL A 288 14.30 -9.82 -4.02
N SER A 289 13.55 -8.72 -4.07
CA SER A 289 12.14 -8.76 -4.45
C SER A 289 11.96 -9.07 -5.94
N GLU A 290 12.82 -8.57 -6.82
CA GLU A 290 12.86 -8.96 -8.23
C GLU A 290 13.14 -10.46 -8.39
N ASP A 291 14.16 -10.98 -7.70
CA ASP A 291 14.52 -12.40 -7.73
C ASP A 291 13.37 -13.30 -7.24
N LEU A 292 12.76 -12.96 -6.09
CA LEU A 292 11.68 -13.76 -5.49
C LEU A 292 10.40 -13.73 -6.31
N THR A 293 10.07 -12.61 -6.95
CA THR A 293 8.83 -12.45 -7.72
C THR A 293 8.98 -12.81 -9.18
N GLY A 294 10.21 -12.83 -9.70
CA GLY A 294 10.49 -12.93 -11.13
C GLY A 294 9.85 -11.78 -11.93
N VAL A 295 9.73 -10.61 -11.31
CA VAL A 295 9.21 -9.38 -11.95
C VAL A 295 10.31 -8.34 -11.96
N GLU A 296 10.85 -8.07 -13.16
CA GLU A 296 11.78 -6.98 -13.40
C GLU A 296 11.00 -5.70 -13.73
N PHE A 297 11.47 -4.59 -13.21
CA PHE A 297 10.89 -3.30 -13.54
C PHE A 297 11.44 -2.77 -14.89
N PRO A 298 10.67 -1.92 -15.61
CA PRO A 298 11.10 -1.38 -16.90
C PRO A 298 12.49 -0.74 -16.84
N ARG A 299 13.28 -0.93 -17.91
CA ARG A 299 14.69 -0.47 -17.99
C ARG A 299 14.82 1.05 -17.84
N GLU A 300 13.83 1.82 -18.24
CA GLU A 300 13.79 3.28 -18.12
C GLU A 300 13.94 3.74 -16.68
N ILE A 301 13.46 2.96 -15.71
CA ILE A 301 13.65 3.23 -14.29
C ILE A 301 14.83 2.45 -13.67
N ALA A 302 15.36 1.45 -14.39
CA ALA A 302 16.56 0.72 -13.94
C ALA A 302 17.83 1.55 -14.10
N VAL A 303 17.90 2.39 -15.13
CA VAL A 303 19.09 3.20 -15.48
C VAL A 303 19.30 4.38 -14.53
N GLY A 304 18.27 4.88 -13.86
CA GLY A 304 18.37 6.00 -12.89
C GLY A 304 19.30 5.74 -11.69
N THR A 305 19.81 4.51 -11.54
CA THR A 305 20.75 4.16 -10.47
C THR A 305 22.22 4.33 -10.85
N GLN A 306 22.56 4.53 -12.12
CA GLN A 306 23.96 4.67 -12.57
C GLN A 306 24.52 6.11 -12.42
N TYR A 307 23.67 7.13 -12.35
CA TYR A 307 24.12 8.53 -12.28
C TYR A 307 24.46 9.04 -10.86
N LEU A 308 24.37 8.20 -9.83
CA LEU A 308 24.67 8.58 -8.44
C LEU A 308 25.86 7.78 -7.84
N ALA A 309 26.71 7.22 -8.66
CA ALA A 309 27.87 6.42 -8.25
C ALA A 309 29.23 7.15 -8.43
N ASP A 310 29.21 8.46 -8.76
CA ASP A 310 30.41 9.32 -8.84
C ASP A 310 30.42 10.38 -7.73
#